data_558e0e0d0bb3674da9c4963e8739dfed
#
_entry.id   558e0e0d0bb3674da9c4963e8739dfed
#
_cell.length_a   1.000
_cell.length_b   1.000
_cell.length_c   1.000
_cell.angle_alpha   90.00
_cell.angle_beta   90.00
_cell.angle_gamma   90.00
#
_symmetry.space_group_name_H-M   'P 1'
#
loop_
_entity.id
_entity.type
_entity.pdbx_description
1 polymer ?
#
loop_
_entity_poly.entity_id
_entity_poly.type
_entity_poly.pdbx_seq_one_letter_code
_entity_poly.pdbx_strand_id
1 'polypeptide(L)'
;VPKMQILGSLQLATIQCCAYGVPVTSGFKNIDYFLSGEKMETDLSQKFYVEKLIKLPGLGVDYEPPEKIKVNNINFKREKDKIIFLNLQSNFKLLPQNDYIYFEILKQNPKCEFWFIETKNKFVSKKFKDRISIICQKNNLSLEDFFIFHPETAYQNYLNLINKADIILDSFDWSGLNTSLDAICLDKPIITFPSDLMRGRHSYGILKILKLEQLICDSKKEYINLAVKLSKNLAFRESVLKKIKENKNLIFNNYKSISSLENFFLSLFEGNSLKN
;
A
#
# COMPACT_ATOMS: atom_id res chain seq x y z
N VAL A 1 3.47 -2.57 20.26
CA VAL A 1 3.20 -3.90 19.68
C VAL A 1 3.48 -5.03 20.69
N PRO A 2 4.64 -5.16 21.39
CA PRO A 2 4.88 -6.28 22.31
C PRO A 2 3.82 -6.41 23.41
N LYS A 3 3.38 -5.29 23.99
CA LYS A 3 2.33 -5.28 25.03
C LYS A 3 1.00 -5.83 24.50
N MET A 4 0.61 -5.48 23.30
CA MET A 4 -0.63 -5.98 22.68
C MET A 4 -0.53 -7.46 22.32
N GLN A 5 0.65 -7.95 21.95
CA GLN A 5 0.89 -9.38 21.72
C GLN A 5 0.76 -10.18 23.04
N ILE A 6 1.30 -9.66 24.16
CA ILE A 6 1.13 -10.29 25.48
C ILE A 6 -0.34 -10.34 25.86
N LEU A 7 -1.08 -9.22 25.73
CA LEU A 7 -2.52 -9.20 26.02
C LEU A 7 -3.29 -10.16 25.11
N GLY A 8 -3.00 -10.17 23.81
CA GLY A 8 -3.64 -11.09 22.86
C GLY A 8 -3.35 -12.57 23.13
N SER A 9 -2.23 -12.89 23.79
CA SER A 9 -1.90 -14.26 24.18
C SER A 9 -2.70 -14.77 25.41
N LEU A 10 -3.40 -13.87 26.11
CA LEU A 10 -4.23 -14.20 27.26
C LEU A 10 -5.68 -14.40 26.81
N GLN A 11 -6.37 -15.37 27.41
CA GLN A 11 -7.82 -15.55 27.17
C GLN A 11 -8.59 -14.53 28.01
N LEU A 12 -8.74 -13.31 27.51
CA LEU A 12 -9.36 -12.18 28.23
C LEU A 12 -10.88 -12.08 28.02
N ALA A 13 -11.38 -12.75 26.99
CA ALA A 13 -12.79 -12.78 26.64
C ALA A 13 -13.17 -14.15 26.10
N THR A 14 -14.47 -14.47 26.08
CA THR A 14 -15.04 -15.72 25.55
C THR A 14 -14.72 -15.85 24.06
N ILE A 15 -14.72 -14.73 23.33
CA ILE A 15 -14.38 -14.66 21.89
C ILE A 15 -13.36 -13.53 21.71
N GLN A 16 -12.26 -13.84 21.08
CA GLN A 16 -11.21 -12.88 20.77
C GLN A 16 -11.01 -12.78 19.24
N CYS A 17 -10.99 -11.55 18.73
CA CYS A 17 -10.77 -11.27 17.33
C CYS A 17 -9.54 -10.40 17.17
N CYS A 18 -8.78 -10.59 16.10
CA CYS A 18 -7.80 -9.61 15.62
C CYS A 18 -8.16 -9.12 14.22
N ALA A 19 -7.67 -7.96 13.88
CA ALA A 19 -7.87 -7.33 12.59
C ALA A 19 -6.54 -6.94 11.96
N TYR A 20 -6.58 -6.59 10.72
CA TYR A 20 -5.42 -6.35 9.83
C TYR A 20 -4.61 -5.08 10.11
N GLY A 21 -4.70 -4.46 11.26
CA GLY A 21 -3.74 -3.42 11.69
C GLY A 21 -2.29 -3.92 11.69
N VAL A 22 -2.11 -5.25 11.93
CA VAL A 22 -0.90 -6.01 11.60
C VAL A 22 -1.33 -7.10 10.60
N PRO A 23 -1.04 -6.96 9.30
CA PRO A 23 -1.65 -7.78 8.26
C PRO A 23 -1.01 -9.17 8.10
N VAL A 24 -0.91 -9.90 9.20
CA VAL A 24 -0.45 -11.28 9.31
C VAL A 24 -1.20 -11.95 10.46
N THR A 25 -1.28 -13.29 10.44
CA THR A 25 -1.81 -14.07 11.56
C THR A 25 -1.18 -13.63 12.89
N SER A 26 -1.94 -13.63 13.98
CA SER A 26 -1.40 -13.40 15.33
C SER A 26 -0.52 -14.56 15.80
N GLY A 27 -0.78 -15.77 15.29
CA GLY A 27 -0.12 -17.00 15.70
C GLY A 27 -0.59 -17.53 17.06
N PHE A 28 -1.58 -16.90 17.69
CA PHE A 28 -2.10 -17.31 19.00
C PHE A 28 -3.34 -18.20 18.86
N LYS A 29 -3.34 -19.33 19.56
CA LYS A 29 -4.47 -20.30 19.55
C LYS A 29 -5.73 -19.78 20.24
N ASN A 30 -5.61 -18.79 21.11
CA ASN A 30 -6.69 -18.16 21.85
C ASN A 30 -7.23 -16.88 21.20
N ILE A 31 -6.82 -16.60 19.97
CA ILE A 31 -7.52 -15.65 19.09
C ILE A 31 -8.37 -16.47 18.13
N ASP A 32 -9.69 -16.32 18.21
CA ASP A 32 -10.64 -17.16 17.50
C ASP A 32 -10.75 -16.78 16.02
N TYR A 33 -10.76 -15.48 15.74
CA TYR A 33 -11.03 -14.94 14.40
C TYR A 33 -10.02 -13.89 13.97
N PHE A 34 -9.65 -13.95 12.67
CA PHE A 34 -8.94 -12.87 11.99
C PHE A 34 -9.89 -12.19 11.01
N LEU A 35 -10.11 -10.88 11.18
CA LEU A 35 -10.99 -10.08 10.34
C LEU A 35 -10.19 -9.45 9.20
N SER A 36 -10.54 -9.75 7.95
CA SER A 36 -9.84 -9.26 6.75
C SER A 36 -10.83 -8.80 5.69
N GLY A 37 -10.35 -8.13 4.64
CA GLY A 37 -11.17 -7.73 3.48
C GLY A 37 -11.15 -8.76 2.36
N GLU A 38 -12.31 -9.09 1.81
CA GLU A 38 -12.44 -10.10 0.74
C GLU A 38 -11.58 -9.79 -0.50
N LYS A 39 -11.41 -8.51 -0.84
CA LYS A 39 -10.61 -8.10 -2.01
C LYS A 39 -9.11 -8.20 -1.78
N MET A 40 -8.68 -8.36 -0.53
CA MET A 40 -7.26 -8.53 -0.16
C MET A 40 -6.86 -9.98 0.04
N GLU A 41 -7.82 -10.90 0.12
CA GLU A 41 -7.59 -12.32 0.34
C GLU A 41 -7.78 -13.15 -0.92
N THR A 42 -7.12 -14.30 -0.96
CA THR A 42 -7.36 -15.34 -1.97
C THR A 42 -8.29 -16.42 -1.42
N ASP A 43 -8.74 -17.33 -2.26
CA ASP A 43 -9.57 -18.47 -1.81
C ASP A 43 -8.80 -19.41 -0.88
N LEU A 44 -7.47 -19.45 -1.02
CA LEU A 44 -6.60 -20.30 -0.23
C LEU A 44 -6.01 -19.61 1.01
N SER A 45 -6.41 -18.35 1.31
CA SER A 45 -5.79 -17.55 2.36
C SER A 45 -5.91 -18.13 3.76
N GLN A 46 -6.97 -18.92 4.06
CA GLN A 46 -7.14 -19.55 5.38
C GLN A 46 -5.88 -20.31 5.85
N LYS A 47 -5.14 -20.92 4.94
CA LYS A 47 -3.89 -21.67 5.27
C LYS A 47 -2.79 -20.81 5.91
N PHE A 48 -2.87 -19.50 5.79
CA PHE A 48 -1.89 -18.54 6.34
C PHE A 48 -2.27 -18.03 7.73
N TYR A 49 -3.43 -18.44 8.26
CA TYR A 49 -3.97 -17.98 9.53
C TYR A 49 -4.17 -19.14 10.49
N VAL A 50 -3.77 -18.95 11.74
CA VAL A 50 -4.10 -19.87 12.85
C VAL A 50 -5.56 -19.68 13.24
N GLU A 51 -6.03 -18.44 13.21
CA GLU A 51 -7.39 -18.01 13.48
C GLU A 51 -8.33 -18.40 12.33
N LYS A 52 -9.63 -18.49 12.60
CA LYS A 52 -10.64 -18.59 11.55
C LYS A 52 -10.70 -17.26 10.80
N LEU A 53 -10.38 -17.29 9.51
CA LEU A 53 -10.40 -16.09 8.65
C LEU A 53 -11.83 -15.70 8.30
N ILE A 54 -12.20 -14.45 8.61
CA ILE A 54 -13.47 -13.82 8.25
C ILE A 54 -13.18 -12.76 7.18
N LYS A 55 -13.74 -12.94 5.99
CA LYS A 55 -13.57 -12.02 4.87
C LYS A 55 -14.77 -11.06 4.82
N LEU A 56 -14.57 -9.84 5.29
CA LEU A 56 -15.57 -8.78 5.21
C LEU A 56 -15.63 -8.19 3.79
N PRO A 57 -16.77 -7.64 3.33
CA PRO A 57 -16.90 -7.07 2.00
C PRO A 57 -15.85 -6.00 1.68
N GLY A 58 -15.41 -5.93 0.44
CA GLY A 58 -14.47 -4.93 -0.05
C GLY A 58 -13.10 -5.03 0.61
N LEU A 59 -12.64 -3.93 1.20
CA LEU A 59 -11.39 -3.88 1.97
C LEU A 59 -11.58 -4.32 3.43
N GLY A 60 -12.81 -4.61 3.87
CA GLY A 60 -13.11 -4.97 5.25
C GLY A 60 -13.06 -3.79 6.21
N VAL A 61 -12.92 -2.57 5.71
CA VAL A 61 -12.96 -1.30 6.44
C VAL A 61 -13.81 -0.31 5.71
N ASP A 62 -14.34 0.65 6.46
CA ASP A 62 -14.75 1.93 5.92
C ASP A 62 -13.58 2.93 6.05
N TYR A 63 -13.36 3.73 5.02
CA TYR A 63 -12.31 4.73 4.99
C TYR A 63 -12.91 6.08 4.58
N GLU A 64 -12.75 7.05 5.44
CA GLU A 64 -13.13 8.43 5.16
C GLU A 64 -11.94 9.17 4.53
N PRO A 65 -12.13 9.79 3.36
CA PRO A 65 -11.08 10.63 2.79
C PRO A 65 -10.78 11.82 3.71
N PRO A 66 -9.54 12.31 3.76
CA PRO A 66 -9.21 13.50 4.54
C PRO A 66 -10.11 14.68 4.14
N GLU A 67 -10.78 15.30 5.12
CA GLU A 67 -11.80 16.35 4.90
C GLU A 67 -11.33 17.54 4.04
N LYS A 68 -10.08 17.93 4.13
CA LYS A 68 -9.48 18.98 3.29
C LYS A 68 -7.99 18.73 3.08
N ILE A 69 -7.65 18.27 1.89
CA ILE A 69 -6.27 18.29 1.47
C ILE A 69 -5.92 19.72 1.07
N LYS A 70 -5.33 20.45 2.01
CA LYS A 70 -4.76 21.76 1.70
C LYS A 70 -3.45 21.53 0.93
N VAL A 71 -3.52 21.56 -0.39
CA VAL A 71 -2.31 21.55 -1.20
C VAL A 71 -1.62 22.91 -1.02
N ASN A 72 -0.69 22.97 -0.10
CA ASN A 72 0.16 24.14 0.05
C ASN A 72 1.22 24.11 -1.07
N ASN A 73 1.53 25.26 -1.66
CA ASN A 73 2.63 25.42 -2.60
C ASN A 73 3.98 25.31 -1.87
N ILE A 74 4.28 24.14 -1.28
CA ILE A 74 5.62 23.87 -0.79
C ILE A 74 6.49 23.67 -2.01
N ASN A 75 7.53 24.49 -2.15
CA ASN A 75 8.49 24.39 -3.24
C ASN A 75 9.38 23.15 -3.06
N PHE A 76 8.83 21.98 -3.34
CA PHE A 76 9.69 20.83 -3.66
C PHE A 76 10.32 21.12 -5.03
N LYS A 77 11.64 21.07 -5.09
CA LYS A 77 12.38 21.28 -6.33
C LYS A 77 12.00 20.14 -7.29
N ARG A 78 11.20 20.45 -8.30
CA ARG A 78 10.85 19.54 -9.38
C ARG A 78 11.51 20.04 -10.64
N GLU A 79 12.29 19.21 -11.30
CA GLU A 79 12.72 19.48 -12.68
C GLU A 79 11.51 19.36 -13.61
N LYS A 80 11.29 20.41 -14.44
CA LYS A 80 10.03 20.56 -15.21
C LYS A 80 9.69 19.39 -16.13
N ASP A 81 10.68 18.62 -16.58
CA ASP A 81 10.49 17.60 -17.62
C ASP A 81 10.66 16.16 -17.11
N LYS A 82 10.87 15.96 -15.82
CA LYS A 82 11.02 14.62 -15.23
C LYS A 82 9.70 14.07 -14.72
N ILE A 83 9.46 12.78 -14.94
CA ILE A 83 8.38 12.01 -14.31
C ILE A 83 8.83 11.59 -12.91
N ILE A 84 8.01 11.86 -11.92
CA ILE A 84 8.27 11.52 -10.53
C ILE A 84 7.55 10.22 -10.18
N PHE A 85 8.34 9.18 -9.92
CA PHE A 85 7.87 7.98 -9.26
C PHE A 85 8.04 8.10 -7.75
N LEU A 86 6.99 7.91 -6.98
CA LEU A 86 7.04 7.99 -5.52
C LEU A 86 6.74 6.62 -4.91
N ASN A 87 7.62 6.15 -4.01
CA ASN A 87 7.35 5.02 -3.15
C ASN A 87 6.98 5.52 -1.75
N LEU A 88 5.77 5.19 -1.29
CA LEU A 88 5.18 5.66 -0.05
C LEU A 88 5.50 4.78 1.17
N GLN A 89 6.22 3.68 0.95
CA GLN A 89 6.43 2.69 1.99
C GLN A 89 7.70 2.97 2.80
N SER A 90 7.66 2.57 4.06
CA SER A 90 8.84 2.63 4.93
C SER A 90 10.02 1.85 4.32
N ASN A 91 11.23 2.42 4.36
CA ASN A 91 12.40 1.87 3.66
C ASN A 91 12.77 0.45 4.07
N PHE A 92 12.38 -0.03 5.27
CA PHE A 92 12.61 -1.43 5.68
C PHE A 92 11.78 -2.45 4.87
N LYS A 93 10.72 -2.01 4.18
CA LYS A 93 9.92 -2.85 3.29
C LYS A 93 10.52 -2.98 1.88
N LEU A 94 11.51 -2.12 1.55
CA LEU A 94 12.17 -2.09 0.25
C LEU A 94 13.36 -3.06 0.27
N LEU A 95 13.11 -4.27 -0.22
CA LEU A 95 14.07 -5.38 -0.13
C LEU A 95 15.14 -5.30 -1.23
N PRO A 96 16.41 -5.67 -0.92
CA PRO A 96 17.54 -5.56 -1.85
C PRO A 96 17.34 -6.24 -3.20
N GLN A 97 16.66 -7.40 -3.22
CA GLN A 97 16.38 -8.14 -4.44
C GLN A 97 15.47 -7.40 -5.43
N ASN A 98 14.89 -6.28 -5.05
CA ASN A 98 13.98 -5.49 -5.88
C ASN A 98 14.60 -4.17 -6.34
N ASP A 99 15.79 -3.81 -5.85
CA ASP A 99 16.42 -2.51 -6.16
C ASP A 99 16.69 -2.34 -7.67
N TYR A 100 16.98 -3.41 -8.38
CA TYR A 100 17.24 -3.39 -9.82
C TYR A 100 16.06 -2.83 -10.63
N ILE A 101 14.84 -2.88 -10.12
CA ILE A 101 13.62 -2.44 -10.80
C ILE A 101 13.69 -0.95 -11.11
N TYR A 102 14.18 -0.14 -10.19
CA TYR A 102 14.35 1.30 -10.41
C TYR A 102 15.31 1.57 -11.57
N PHE A 103 16.40 0.80 -11.66
CA PHE A 103 17.40 0.95 -12.71
C PHE A 103 16.89 0.45 -14.07
N GLU A 104 16.10 -0.61 -14.11
CA GLU A 104 15.47 -1.08 -15.34
C GLU A 104 14.42 -0.09 -15.87
N ILE A 105 13.69 0.60 -15.00
CA ILE A 105 12.80 1.70 -15.38
C ILE A 105 13.64 2.87 -15.91
N LEU A 106 14.71 3.26 -15.19
CA LEU A 106 15.58 4.37 -15.56
C LEU A 106 16.25 4.17 -16.92
N LYS A 107 16.77 2.97 -17.20
CA LYS A 107 17.34 2.62 -18.50
C LYS A 107 16.37 2.86 -19.66
N GLN A 108 15.09 2.57 -19.43
CA GLN A 108 14.05 2.75 -20.46
C GLN A 108 13.47 4.17 -20.48
N ASN A 109 13.51 4.90 -19.36
CA ASN A 109 13.08 6.30 -19.28
C ASN A 109 14.06 7.13 -18.44
N PRO A 110 15.14 7.67 -19.02
CA PRO A 110 16.09 8.50 -18.30
C PRO A 110 15.53 9.87 -17.85
N LYS A 111 14.35 10.25 -18.31
CA LYS A 111 13.63 11.46 -17.86
C LYS A 111 12.68 11.15 -16.71
N CYS A 112 13.17 10.44 -15.69
CA CYS A 112 12.41 10.19 -14.46
C CYS A 112 13.30 10.31 -13.23
N GLU A 113 12.66 10.43 -12.09
CA GLU A 113 13.29 10.40 -10.78
C GLU A 113 12.43 9.60 -9.80
N PHE A 114 13.08 9.02 -8.81
CA PHE A 114 12.45 8.19 -7.78
C PHE A 114 12.51 8.91 -6.43
N TRP A 115 11.35 9.14 -5.86
CA TRP A 115 11.20 9.77 -4.56
C TRP A 115 10.90 8.72 -3.49
N PHE A 116 11.57 8.87 -2.36
CA PHE A 116 11.38 8.04 -1.16
C PHE A 116 11.22 8.93 0.05
N ILE A 117 10.48 8.43 1.04
CA ILE A 117 10.33 9.11 2.33
C ILE A 117 11.18 8.35 3.36
N GLU A 118 12.08 9.05 4.03
CA GLU A 118 12.91 8.48 5.09
C GLU A 118 12.05 8.08 6.29
N THR A 119 12.44 7.03 6.98
CA THR A 119 11.77 6.60 8.22
C THR A 119 12.37 7.31 9.43
N LYS A 120 11.65 7.30 10.57
CA LYS A 120 12.20 7.76 11.88
C LYS A 120 13.52 7.12 12.22
N ASN A 121 13.67 5.86 11.89
CA ASN A 121 14.94 5.14 12.06
C ASN A 121 15.90 5.49 10.92
N LYS A 122 16.70 6.51 11.13
CA LYS A 122 17.70 6.99 10.15
C LYS A 122 18.69 5.91 9.71
N PHE A 123 18.98 4.91 10.56
CA PHE A 123 19.84 3.79 10.19
C PHE A 123 19.22 2.96 9.05
N VAL A 124 17.92 2.71 9.09
CA VAL A 124 17.20 1.96 8.03
C VAL A 124 17.23 2.74 6.73
N SER A 125 16.91 4.04 6.76
CA SER A 125 16.95 4.90 5.57
C SER A 125 18.36 5.01 5.00
N LYS A 126 19.38 5.16 5.87
CA LYS A 126 20.78 5.18 5.45
C LYS A 126 21.18 3.88 4.75
N LYS A 127 20.85 2.71 5.30
CA LYS A 127 21.13 1.40 4.68
C LYS A 127 20.51 1.27 3.29
N PHE A 128 19.29 1.73 3.11
CA PHE A 128 18.63 1.74 1.80
C PHE A 128 19.34 2.70 0.83
N LYS A 129 19.64 3.94 1.27
CA LYS A 129 20.35 4.94 0.46
C LYS A 129 21.73 4.46 0.05
N ASP A 130 22.52 3.89 0.98
CA ASP A 130 23.85 3.33 0.71
C ASP A 130 23.78 2.23 -0.37
N ARG A 131 22.77 1.36 -0.30
CA ARG A 131 22.54 0.27 -1.25
C ARG A 131 22.24 0.79 -2.67
N ILE A 132 21.37 1.79 -2.79
CA ILE A 132 21.08 2.43 -4.08
C ILE A 132 22.29 3.17 -4.62
N SER A 133 23.06 3.88 -3.75
CA SER A 133 24.29 4.58 -4.13
C SER A 133 25.33 3.64 -4.73
N ILE A 134 25.53 2.45 -4.15
CA ILE A 134 26.46 1.44 -4.68
C ILE A 134 26.03 1.01 -6.11
N ILE A 135 24.73 0.85 -6.36
CA ILE A 135 24.24 0.46 -7.68
C ILE A 135 24.38 1.63 -8.67
N CYS A 136 24.14 2.87 -8.23
CA CYS A 136 24.38 4.07 -9.06
C CYS A 136 25.85 4.13 -9.50
N GLN A 137 26.79 3.99 -8.56
CA GLN A 137 28.23 4.01 -8.87
C GLN A 137 28.63 2.93 -9.88
N LYS A 138 28.10 1.71 -9.76
CA LYS A 138 28.35 0.61 -10.69
C LYS A 138 27.81 0.87 -12.10
N ASN A 139 26.83 1.76 -12.24
CA ASN A 139 26.22 2.14 -13.53
C ASN A 139 26.66 3.54 -14.01
N ASN A 140 27.66 4.15 -13.38
CA ASN A 140 28.13 5.51 -13.68
C ASN A 140 27.03 6.57 -13.61
N LEU A 141 26.13 6.46 -12.64
CA LEU A 141 25.02 7.39 -12.39
C LEU A 141 25.29 8.20 -11.11
N SER A 142 24.90 9.48 -11.12
CA SER A 142 24.81 10.28 -9.89
C SER A 142 23.54 9.90 -9.13
N LEU A 143 23.66 9.64 -7.83
CA LEU A 143 22.50 9.31 -6.99
C LEU A 143 21.48 10.46 -6.98
N GLU A 144 21.97 11.67 -6.82
CA GLU A 144 21.19 12.89 -6.61
C GLU A 144 20.37 13.28 -7.83
N ASP A 145 20.78 12.85 -9.04
CA ASP A 145 20.07 13.15 -10.29
C ASP A 145 18.79 12.33 -10.46
N PHE A 146 18.70 11.17 -9.77
CA PHE A 146 17.62 10.21 -10.02
C PHE A 146 16.89 9.73 -8.76
N PHE A 147 17.50 9.83 -7.57
CA PHE A 147 16.98 9.27 -6.33
C PHE A 147 16.91 10.33 -5.23
N ILE A 148 15.72 10.79 -4.92
CA ILE A 148 15.48 11.86 -3.95
C ILE A 148 14.91 11.26 -2.66
N PHE A 149 15.58 11.52 -1.54
CA PHE A 149 15.16 11.06 -0.22
C PHE A 149 14.61 12.24 0.57
N HIS A 150 13.30 12.27 0.74
CA HIS A 150 12.64 13.29 1.53
C HIS A 150 12.67 12.90 3.01
N PRO A 151 12.99 13.82 3.93
CA PRO A 151 12.92 13.51 5.36
C PRO A 151 11.48 13.16 5.77
N GLU A 152 11.35 12.36 6.83
CA GLU A 152 10.05 12.16 7.48
C GLU A 152 9.42 13.52 7.80
N THR A 153 8.14 13.66 7.51
CA THR A 153 7.47 14.95 7.57
C THR A 153 6.06 14.81 8.14
N ALA A 154 5.46 15.94 8.54
CA ALA A 154 4.07 15.99 8.98
C ALA A 154 3.12 15.55 7.85
N TYR A 155 1.96 15.00 8.22
CA TYR A 155 0.98 14.43 7.29
C TYR A 155 0.61 15.36 6.14
N GLN A 156 0.42 16.66 6.41
CA GLN A 156 0.11 17.63 5.35
C GLN A 156 1.22 17.74 4.29
N ASN A 157 2.49 17.74 4.71
CA ASN A 157 3.62 17.79 3.78
C ASN A 157 3.77 16.46 3.02
N TYR A 158 3.47 15.34 3.67
CA TYR A 158 3.39 14.02 3.03
C TYR A 158 2.34 14.02 1.92
N LEU A 159 1.14 14.57 2.14
CA LEU A 159 0.13 14.71 1.09
C LEU A 159 0.60 15.61 -0.06
N ASN A 160 1.36 16.67 0.24
CA ASN A 160 1.96 17.51 -0.79
C ASN A 160 3.02 16.76 -1.63
N LEU A 161 3.81 15.85 -1.04
CA LEU A 161 4.72 14.97 -1.79
C LEU A 161 3.94 14.06 -2.74
N ILE A 162 2.87 13.42 -2.26
CA ILE A 162 2.00 12.61 -3.11
C ILE A 162 1.44 13.45 -4.25
N ASN A 163 0.95 14.66 -3.95
CA ASN A 163 0.37 15.52 -4.98
C ASN A 163 1.37 15.95 -6.07
N LYS A 164 2.66 16.06 -5.74
CA LYS A 164 3.73 16.38 -6.70
C LYS A 164 4.14 15.19 -7.54
N ALA A 165 3.99 13.96 -7.05
CA ALA A 165 4.32 12.75 -7.77
C ALA A 165 3.37 12.53 -8.96
N ASP A 166 3.88 11.84 -10.00
CA ASP A 166 3.10 11.46 -11.18
C ASP A 166 2.56 10.03 -11.06
N ILE A 167 3.33 9.11 -10.47
CA ILE A 167 3.03 7.68 -10.39
C ILE A 167 3.50 7.15 -9.04
N ILE A 168 2.67 6.34 -8.38
CA ILE A 168 3.02 5.66 -7.14
C ILE A 168 3.49 4.24 -7.47
N LEU A 169 4.67 3.89 -6.95
CA LEU A 169 5.22 2.54 -7.00
C LEU A 169 4.93 1.83 -5.68
N ASP A 170 4.01 0.86 -5.71
CA ASP A 170 3.75 0.02 -4.54
C ASP A 170 4.91 -0.94 -4.27
N SER A 171 5.17 -1.26 -3.01
CA SER A 171 6.25 -2.17 -2.64
C SER A 171 5.80 -3.63 -2.70
N PHE A 172 6.75 -4.51 -3.05
CA PHE A 172 6.53 -5.95 -3.14
C PHE A 172 6.42 -6.58 -1.74
N ASP A 173 5.58 -7.60 -1.62
CA ASP A 173 5.38 -8.40 -0.41
C ASP A 173 4.82 -7.65 0.81
N TRP A 174 4.78 -6.32 0.76
CA TRP A 174 4.18 -5.47 1.79
C TRP A 174 3.59 -4.19 1.20
N SER A 175 2.44 -4.32 0.62
CA SER A 175 1.68 -3.26 -0.05
C SER A 175 1.20 -2.16 0.91
N GLY A 176 0.92 -0.98 0.38
CA GLY A 176 0.31 0.12 1.13
C GLY A 176 -1.20 -0.03 1.24
N LEU A 177 -1.78 0.16 2.43
CA LEU A 177 -3.22 0.36 2.59
C LEU A 177 -3.53 1.87 2.72
N ASN A 178 -3.31 2.47 3.88
CA ASN A 178 -3.60 3.88 4.11
C ASN A 178 -2.84 4.79 3.13
N THR A 179 -1.57 4.50 2.90
CA THR A 179 -0.75 5.27 1.96
C THR A 179 -1.25 5.19 0.51
N SER A 180 -1.80 4.05 0.11
CA SER A 180 -2.40 3.88 -1.22
C SER A 180 -3.78 4.55 -1.30
N LEU A 181 -4.56 4.53 -0.22
CA LEU A 181 -5.82 5.27 -0.14
C LEU A 181 -5.58 6.79 -0.20
N ASP A 182 -4.56 7.31 0.49
CA ASP A 182 -4.13 8.71 0.39
C ASP A 182 -3.75 9.08 -1.06
N ALA A 183 -3.04 8.20 -1.76
CA ALA A 183 -2.68 8.41 -3.16
C ALA A 183 -3.92 8.45 -4.08
N ILE A 184 -4.89 7.56 -3.86
CA ILE A 184 -6.15 7.56 -4.62
C ILE A 184 -6.98 8.80 -4.32
N CYS A 185 -7.02 9.29 -3.07
CA CYS A 185 -7.66 10.56 -2.73
C CYS A 185 -7.12 11.72 -3.57
N LEU A 186 -5.81 11.69 -3.86
CA LEU A 186 -5.08 12.68 -4.67
C LEU A 186 -5.03 12.34 -6.17
N ASP A 187 -5.88 11.41 -6.62
CA ASP A 187 -6.00 10.98 -8.01
C ASP A 187 -4.68 10.45 -8.61
N LYS A 188 -3.83 9.76 -7.80
CA LYS A 188 -2.55 9.22 -8.28
C LYS A 188 -2.68 7.77 -8.72
N PRO A 189 -2.14 7.42 -9.91
CA PRO A 189 -2.09 6.03 -10.35
C PRO A 189 -1.08 5.24 -9.50
N ILE A 190 -1.46 4.04 -9.11
CA ILE A 190 -0.65 3.11 -8.32
C ILE A 190 -0.38 1.89 -9.17
N ILE A 191 0.88 1.46 -9.28
CA ILE A 191 1.25 0.18 -9.89
C ILE A 191 1.51 -0.80 -8.77
N THR A 192 0.93 -1.99 -8.84
CA THR A 192 1.14 -3.04 -7.85
C THR A 192 1.44 -4.40 -8.49
N PHE A 193 2.24 -5.20 -7.79
CA PHE A 193 2.45 -6.61 -8.05
C PHE A 193 2.13 -7.38 -6.78
N PRO A 194 0.93 -8.01 -6.69
CA PRO A 194 0.45 -8.63 -5.48
C PRO A 194 1.21 -9.94 -5.18
N SER A 195 1.36 -10.27 -3.90
CA SER A 195 1.79 -11.59 -3.43
C SER A 195 0.58 -12.42 -2.97
N ASP A 196 0.83 -13.65 -2.48
CA ASP A 196 -0.23 -14.53 -1.96
C ASP A 196 -0.78 -14.09 -0.60
N LEU A 197 0.01 -13.34 0.17
CA LEU A 197 -0.35 -12.89 1.51
C LEU A 197 -1.10 -11.56 1.46
N MET A 198 -2.10 -11.39 2.31
CA MET A 198 -2.90 -10.16 2.44
C MET A 198 -2.03 -8.90 2.51
N ARG A 199 -0.94 -8.92 3.27
CA ARG A 199 -0.03 -7.78 3.41
C ARG A 199 0.58 -7.28 2.09
N GLY A 200 0.67 -8.13 1.07
CA GLY A 200 1.12 -7.77 -0.28
C GLY A 200 -0.01 -7.50 -1.26
N ARG A 201 -1.26 -7.38 -0.78
CA ARG A 201 -2.46 -7.30 -1.63
C ARG A 201 -3.35 -6.09 -1.36
N HIS A 202 -2.93 -5.15 -0.52
CA HIS A 202 -3.77 -4.00 -0.18
C HIS A 202 -4.06 -3.13 -1.42
N SER A 203 -3.03 -2.69 -2.14
CA SER A 203 -3.21 -1.93 -3.40
C SER A 203 -3.94 -2.75 -4.47
N TYR A 204 -3.72 -4.07 -4.53
CA TYR A 204 -4.49 -4.97 -5.39
C TYR A 204 -5.99 -4.85 -5.10
N GLY A 205 -6.40 -4.97 -3.82
CA GLY A 205 -7.80 -4.86 -3.42
C GLY A 205 -8.41 -3.50 -3.79
N ILE A 206 -7.67 -2.42 -3.55
CA ILE A 206 -8.04 -1.05 -3.94
C ILE A 206 -8.28 -0.97 -5.45
N LEU A 207 -7.33 -1.41 -6.26
CA LEU A 207 -7.42 -1.33 -7.73
C LEU A 207 -8.54 -2.21 -8.30
N LYS A 208 -8.83 -3.37 -7.68
CA LYS A 208 -9.99 -4.20 -8.05
C LYS A 208 -11.32 -3.48 -7.82
N ILE A 209 -11.49 -2.78 -6.69
CA ILE A 209 -12.69 -1.99 -6.41
C ILE A 209 -12.82 -0.84 -7.41
N LEU A 210 -11.72 -0.18 -7.74
CA LEU A 210 -11.66 0.92 -8.70
C LEU A 210 -11.83 0.47 -10.17
N LYS A 211 -11.87 -0.84 -10.45
CA LYS A 211 -11.91 -1.40 -11.82
C LYS A 211 -10.70 -0.95 -12.65
N LEU A 212 -9.53 -0.95 -12.03
CA LEU A 212 -8.24 -0.54 -12.59
C LEU A 212 -7.27 -1.70 -12.70
N GLU A 213 -7.75 -2.87 -13.14
CA GLU A 213 -6.98 -4.10 -13.27
C GLU A 213 -5.73 -3.94 -14.14
N GLN A 214 -5.76 -3.01 -15.10
CA GLN A 214 -4.60 -2.69 -15.96
C GLN A 214 -3.40 -2.12 -15.20
N LEU A 215 -3.53 -1.80 -13.91
CA LEU A 215 -2.45 -1.36 -13.02
C LEU A 215 -1.95 -2.47 -12.09
N ILE A 216 -2.51 -3.67 -12.19
CA ILE A 216 -2.12 -4.86 -11.46
C ILE A 216 -1.24 -5.70 -12.36
N CYS A 217 -0.04 -6.04 -11.91
CA CYS A 217 0.94 -6.78 -12.68
C CYS A 217 1.06 -8.23 -12.19
N ASP A 218 1.33 -9.15 -13.10
CA ASP A 218 1.53 -10.57 -12.82
C ASP A 218 3.02 -10.95 -12.70
N SER A 219 3.91 -10.00 -12.98
CA SER A 219 5.36 -10.18 -12.88
C SER A 219 6.08 -8.87 -12.64
N LYS A 220 7.31 -8.95 -12.10
CA LYS A 220 8.21 -7.79 -11.96
C LYS A 220 8.58 -7.17 -13.31
N LYS A 221 8.66 -7.98 -14.36
CA LYS A 221 8.89 -7.49 -15.74
C LYS A 221 7.72 -6.65 -16.22
N GLU A 222 6.50 -7.10 -15.99
CA GLU A 222 5.30 -6.35 -16.33
C GLU A 222 5.19 -5.07 -15.51
N TYR A 223 5.53 -5.11 -14.23
CA TYR A 223 5.60 -3.92 -13.37
C TYR A 223 6.54 -2.85 -13.93
N ILE A 224 7.74 -3.23 -14.38
CA ILE A 224 8.70 -2.33 -15.02
C ILE A 224 8.10 -1.77 -16.32
N ASN A 225 7.56 -2.63 -17.19
CA ASN A 225 6.98 -2.21 -18.48
C ASN A 225 5.80 -1.24 -18.28
N LEU A 226 4.96 -1.50 -17.28
CA LEU A 226 3.82 -0.64 -16.96
C LEU A 226 4.26 0.72 -16.40
N ALA A 227 5.29 0.75 -15.54
CA ALA A 227 5.89 1.98 -15.05
C ALA A 227 6.41 2.83 -16.21
N VAL A 228 7.14 2.22 -17.13
CA VAL A 228 7.63 2.88 -18.36
C VAL A 228 6.48 3.36 -19.24
N LYS A 229 5.44 2.54 -19.44
CA LYS A 229 4.26 2.91 -20.23
C LYS A 229 3.53 4.11 -19.63
N LEU A 230 3.26 4.10 -18.32
CA LEU A 230 2.62 5.25 -17.63
C LEU A 230 3.48 6.51 -17.69
N SER A 231 4.80 6.38 -17.64
CA SER A 231 5.71 7.52 -17.71
C SER A 231 5.80 8.17 -19.08
N LYS A 232 5.73 7.38 -20.15
CA LYS A 232 5.92 7.86 -21.54
C LYS A 232 4.63 8.13 -22.30
N ASN A 233 3.56 7.41 -21.98
CA ASN A 233 2.29 7.51 -22.70
C ASN A 233 1.31 8.38 -21.92
N LEU A 234 1.27 9.68 -22.24
CA LEU A 234 0.40 10.65 -21.59
C LEU A 234 -1.09 10.27 -21.73
N ALA A 235 -1.54 9.87 -22.93
CA ALA A 235 -2.94 9.52 -23.16
C ALA A 235 -3.38 8.31 -22.31
N PHE A 236 -2.51 7.30 -22.17
CA PHE A 236 -2.78 6.18 -21.28
C PHE A 236 -2.85 6.63 -19.81
N ARG A 237 -1.89 7.44 -19.36
CA ARG A 237 -1.89 7.98 -17.99
C ARG A 237 -3.15 8.81 -17.72
N GLU A 238 -3.55 9.69 -18.62
CA GLU A 238 -4.79 10.48 -18.49
C GLU A 238 -6.04 9.61 -18.44
N SER A 239 -6.12 8.55 -19.24
CA SER A 239 -7.24 7.60 -19.17
C SER A 239 -7.34 6.91 -17.81
N VAL A 240 -6.21 6.57 -17.19
CA VAL A 240 -6.14 6.01 -15.83
C VAL A 240 -6.59 7.03 -14.79
N LEU A 241 -6.08 8.27 -14.88
CA LEU A 241 -6.47 9.36 -13.96
C LEU A 241 -7.98 9.65 -14.02
N LYS A 242 -8.57 9.64 -15.23
CA LYS A 242 -10.01 9.79 -15.42
C LYS A 242 -10.78 8.69 -14.69
N LYS A 243 -10.39 7.43 -14.88
CA LYS A 243 -11.03 6.29 -14.20
C LYS A 243 -10.90 6.36 -12.67
N ILE A 244 -9.75 6.80 -12.14
CA ILE A 244 -9.59 7.00 -10.70
C ILE A 244 -10.61 8.01 -10.19
N LYS A 245 -10.73 9.18 -10.83
CA LYS A 245 -11.68 10.23 -10.46
C LYS A 245 -13.13 9.77 -10.51
N GLU A 246 -13.50 8.99 -11.51
CA GLU A 246 -14.84 8.46 -11.68
C GLU A 246 -15.20 7.41 -10.62
N ASN A 247 -14.22 6.57 -10.23
CA ASN A 247 -14.48 5.37 -9.44
C ASN A 247 -14.04 5.47 -7.97
N LYS A 248 -13.27 6.49 -7.55
CA LYS A 248 -12.74 6.57 -6.17
C LYS A 248 -13.81 6.54 -5.08
N ASN A 249 -15.01 7.04 -5.37
CA ASN A 249 -16.13 6.99 -4.42
C ASN A 249 -16.62 5.56 -4.13
N LEU A 250 -16.21 4.55 -4.94
CA LEU A 250 -16.53 3.15 -4.66
C LEU A 250 -15.79 2.60 -3.43
N ILE A 251 -14.70 3.27 -3.03
CA ILE A 251 -13.88 2.88 -1.86
C ILE A 251 -14.37 3.58 -0.60
N PHE A 252 -14.76 4.86 -0.72
CA PHE A 252 -15.04 5.71 0.43
C PHE A 252 -16.50 5.60 0.86
N ASN A 253 -16.75 5.74 2.16
CA ASN A 253 -18.10 5.71 2.76
C ASN A 253 -18.88 4.43 2.41
N ASN A 254 -18.20 3.28 2.41
CA ASN A 254 -18.78 1.99 2.11
C ASN A 254 -19.19 1.26 3.39
N TYR A 255 -20.34 1.57 3.93
CA TYR A 255 -20.88 0.99 5.18
C TYR A 255 -21.16 -0.52 5.12
N LYS A 256 -21.03 -1.18 3.96
CA LYS A 256 -21.26 -2.63 3.83
C LYS A 256 -20.30 -3.45 4.72
N SER A 257 -19.05 -3.00 4.86
CA SER A 257 -18.07 -3.65 5.73
C SER A 257 -18.50 -3.57 7.19
N ILE A 258 -19.03 -2.41 7.62
CA ILE A 258 -19.50 -2.17 9.00
C ILE A 258 -20.71 -3.05 9.28
N SER A 259 -21.75 -2.99 8.44
CA SER A 259 -22.95 -3.80 8.63
C SER A 259 -22.65 -5.31 8.62
N SER A 260 -21.70 -5.75 7.80
CA SER A 260 -21.25 -7.14 7.79
C SER A 260 -20.51 -7.53 9.07
N LEU A 261 -19.71 -6.62 9.62
CA LEU A 261 -19.04 -6.82 10.91
C LEU A 261 -20.03 -6.88 12.07
N GLU A 262 -21.03 -6.00 12.09
CA GLU A 262 -22.12 -6.02 13.07
C GLU A 262 -22.89 -7.35 13.02
N ASN A 263 -23.30 -7.80 11.83
CA ASN A 263 -23.97 -9.08 11.64
C ASN A 263 -23.11 -10.26 12.09
N PHE A 264 -21.82 -10.22 11.80
CA PHE A 264 -20.88 -11.23 12.27
C PHE A 264 -20.86 -11.30 13.81
N PHE A 265 -20.75 -10.18 14.51
CA PHE A 265 -20.78 -10.17 15.97
C PHE A 265 -22.13 -10.62 16.53
N LEU A 266 -23.25 -10.18 15.97
CA LEU A 266 -24.59 -10.65 16.38
C LEU A 266 -24.70 -12.18 16.27
N SER A 267 -24.25 -12.76 15.17
CA SER A 267 -24.26 -14.21 14.97
C SER A 267 -23.46 -15.00 16.01
N LEU A 268 -22.37 -14.41 16.55
CA LEU A 268 -21.59 -15.01 17.61
C LEU A 268 -22.33 -15.01 18.96
N PHE A 269 -23.13 -13.96 19.23
CA PHE A 269 -23.97 -13.89 20.44
C PHE A 269 -25.10 -14.90 20.39
N GLU A 270 -25.81 -14.99 19.27
CA GLU A 270 -26.91 -15.94 19.07
C GLU A 270 -26.43 -17.40 19.16
N GLY A 271 -25.27 -17.72 18.54
CA GLY A 271 -24.68 -19.04 18.60
C GLY A 271 -24.18 -19.45 19.98
N ASN A 272 -23.85 -18.50 20.86
CA ASN A 272 -23.48 -18.77 22.27
C ASN A 272 -24.70 -18.84 23.21
N SER A 273 -25.81 -18.15 22.89
CA SER A 273 -27.05 -18.23 23.67
C SER A 273 -27.70 -19.62 23.61
N LEU A 274 -27.37 -20.43 22.61
CA LEU A 274 -27.87 -21.80 22.45
C LEU A 274 -27.00 -22.85 23.16
N LYS A 275 -25.86 -22.44 23.75
CA LYS A 275 -24.92 -23.35 24.45
C LYS A 275 -24.93 -23.21 25.97
N ASN A 276 -25.75 -22.31 26.51
CA ASN A 276 -26.04 -22.17 27.93
C ASN A 276 -27.47 -22.67 28.21
#